data_3c034a04ac2b08f9b98a350caa90432a
#
_entry.id   3c034a04ac2b08f9b98a350caa90432a
#
_cell.length_a   1.000
_cell.length_b   1.000
_cell.length_c   1.000
_cell.angle_alpha   90.00
_cell.angle_beta   90.00
_cell.angle_gamma   90.00
#
_symmetry.space_group_name_H-M   'P 1'
#
loop_
_entity.id
_entity.type
_entity.pdbx_description
1 polymer ?
#
loop_
_entity_poly.entity_id
_entity_poly.type
_entity_poly.pdbx_seq_one_letter_code
_entity_poly.pdbx_strand_id
1 'polypeptide(L)'
;GFLADTCRQWEQSTVPVEALGIRRCVMRFAPVLGKKADGTPGGFLERMLPPFRMFVGGPLGSGKQPFCWTHLEDVTGAAALLLQRPDLAGTFNICAPRTPSMSEFTRALGKACGRPSWLPVPAPILRLMLGQMADELLLAGQNPVPARLQAAGYAFSQPDVDSALRSLLIHGG
;
A
#
# COMPACT_ATOMS: atom_id res chain seq x y z
N GLY A 1 -7.09 12.43 -13.66
CA GLY A 1 -5.63 12.68 -13.68
C GLY A 1 -4.89 11.60 -14.44
N PHE A 2 -3.65 11.86 -14.84
CA PHE A 2 -2.88 10.97 -15.72
C PHE A 2 -2.82 9.51 -15.23
N LEU A 3 -2.49 9.28 -13.96
CA LEU A 3 -2.41 7.92 -13.40
C LEU A 3 -3.77 7.22 -13.40
N ALA A 4 -4.84 7.93 -13.06
CA ALA A 4 -6.19 7.36 -13.06
C ALA A 4 -6.64 6.98 -14.47
N ASP A 5 -6.29 7.78 -15.47
CA ASP A 5 -6.64 7.51 -16.88
C ASP A 5 -5.82 6.33 -17.41
N THR A 6 -4.55 6.23 -17.07
CA THR A 6 -3.68 5.10 -17.43
C THR A 6 -4.21 3.79 -16.81
N CYS A 7 -4.52 3.79 -15.52
CA CYS A 7 -5.09 2.60 -14.86
C CYS A 7 -6.43 2.16 -15.49
N ARG A 8 -7.29 3.14 -15.83
CA ARG A 8 -8.56 2.85 -16.50
C ARG A 8 -8.35 2.22 -17.87
N GLN A 9 -7.41 2.74 -18.66
CA GLN A 9 -7.06 2.15 -19.98
C GLN A 9 -6.50 0.74 -19.84
N TRP A 10 -5.63 0.47 -18.86
CA TRP A 10 -5.14 -0.88 -18.57
C TRP A 10 -6.28 -1.85 -18.21
N GLU A 11 -7.18 -1.44 -17.35
CA GLU A 11 -8.34 -2.28 -17.00
C GLU A 11 -9.23 -2.54 -18.22
N GLN A 12 -9.48 -1.52 -19.05
CA GLN A 12 -10.28 -1.63 -20.26
C GLN A 12 -9.65 -2.54 -21.31
N SER A 13 -8.33 -2.52 -21.47
CA SER A 13 -7.62 -3.36 -22.45
C SER A 13 -7.82 -4.86 -22.23
N THR A 14 -8.15 -5.27 -21.01
CA THR A 14 -8.37 -6.68 -20.66
C THR A 14 -9.85 -7.11 -20.71
N VAL A 15 -10.79 -6.17 -20.92
CA VAL A 15 -12.23 -6.49 -20.99
C VAL A 15 -12.59 -7.51 -22.10
N PRO A 16 -11.98 -7.44 -23.29
CA PRO A 16 -12.35 -8.38 -24.38
C PRO A 16 -12.19 -9.87 -24.05
N VAL A 17 -11.37 -10.24 -23.04
CA VAL A 17 -11.21 -11.65 -22.65
C VAL A 17 -12.51 -12.25 -22.09
N GLU A 18 -13.40 -11.42 -21.55
CA GLU A 18 -14.70 -11.86 -21.00
C GLU A 18 -15.63 -12.38 -22.11
N ALA A 19 -15.54 -11.81 -23.31
CA ALA A 19 -16.30 -12.28 -24.48
C ALA A 19 -15.86 -13.68 -24.95
N LEU A 20 -14.67 -14.12 -24.55
CA LEU A 20 -14.14 -15.47 -24.80
C LEU A 20 -14.51 -16.47 -23.70
N GLY A 21 -15.38 -16.09 -22.76
CA GLY A 21 -15.73 -16.91 -21.61
C GLY A 21 -14.63 -17.04 -20.56
N ILE A 22 -13.57 -16.21 -20.65
CA ILE A 22 -12.46 -16.24 -19.71
C ILE A 22 -12.77 -15.33 -18.51
N ARG A 23 -12.66 -15.90 -17.31
CA ARG A 23 -12.87 -15.18 -16.05
C ARG A 23 -11.75 -14.15 -15.85
N ARG A 24 -12.12 -12.90 -15.60
CA ARG A 24 -11.20 -11.81 -15.35
C ARG A 24 -11.25 -11.34 -13.89
N CYS A 25 -10.10 -11.25 -13.25
CA CYS A 25 -9.93 -10.59 -11.94
C CYS A 25 -8.96 -9.42 -12.09
N VAL A 26 -9.38 -8.24 -11.67
CA VAL A 26 -8.55 -7.03 -11.64
C VAL A 26 -8.17 -6.75 -10.20
N MET A 27 -6.87 -6.72 -9.91
CA MET A 27 -6.34 -6.42 -8.57
C MET A 27 -5.82 -4.98 -8.53
N ARG A 28 -6.47 -4.11 -7.75
CA ARG A 28 -6.03 -2.72 -7.54
C ARG A 28 -5.23 -2.65 -6.25
N PHE A 29 -3.94 -2.43 -6.38
CA PHE A 29 -3.01 -2.44 -5.26
C PHE A 29 -2.91 -1.08 -4.57
N ALA A 30 -2.98 -1.07 -3.24
CA ALA A 30 -2.43 0.00 -2.42
C ALA A 30 -0.88 -0.08 -2.42
N PRO A 31 -0.17 0.97 -1.96
CA PRO A 31 1.27 0.90 -1.72
C PRO A 31 1.65 -0.36 -0.95
N VAL A 32 2.51 -1.19 -1.56
CA VAL A 32 2.89 -2.49 -1.01
C VAL A 32 4.07 -2.32 -0.06
N LEU A 33 3.91 -2.85 1.16
CA LEU A 33 4.98 -2.99 2.14
C LEU A 33 5.51 -4.43 2.09
N GLY A 34 6.80 -4.58 1.88
CA GLY A 34 7.40 -5.91 1.75
C GLY A 34 8.92 -5.88 1.81
N LYS A 35 9.52 -7.07 1.75
CA LYS A 35 10.97 -7.28 1.60
C LYS A 35 11.29 -7.73 0.18
N LYS A 36 12.49 -7.39 -0.28
CA LYS A 36 13.11 -7.95 -1.47
C LYS A 36 13.58 -9.40 -1.20
N ALA A 37 14.03 -10.09 -2.23
CA ALA A 37 14.53 -11.44 -2.11
C ALA A 37 15.77 -11.55 -1.19
N ASP A 38 16.54 -10.48 -1.04
CA ASP A 38 17.70 -10.38 -0.13
C ASP A 38 17.30 -10.08 1.32
N GLY A 39 15.99 -10.03 1.63
CA GLY A 39 15.49 -9.72 2.97
C GLY A 39 15.46 -8.22 3.31
N THR A 40 15.98 -7.35 2.47
CA THR A 40 15.94 -5.90 2.70
C THR A 40 14.55 -5.32 2.41
N PRO A 41 14.15 -4.22 3.11
CA PRO A 41 12.91 -3.52 2.80
C PRO A 41 12.85 -3.05 1.35
N GLY A 42 11.72 -3.26 0.67
CA GLY A 42 11.53 -2.93 -0.73
C GLY A 42 10.42 -1.90 -0.98
N GLY A 43 10.33 -1.43 -2.23
CA GLY A 43 9.24 -0.60 -2.73
C GLY A 43 9.09 0.72 -1.98
N PHE A 44 7.86 1.01 -1.51
CA PHE A 44 7.55 2.24 -0.79
C PHE A 44 8.35 2.35 0.53
N LEU A 45 8.51 1.24 1.25
CA LEU A 45 9.19 1.22 2.53
C LEU A 45 10.69 1.58 2.40
N GLU A 46 11.36 1.10 1.36
CA GLU A 46 12.75 1.43 1.06
C GLU A 46 12.97 2.95 0.93
N ARG A 47 12.01 3.64 0.29
CA ARG A 47 12.08 5.10 0.09
C ARG A 47 11.77 5.90 1.36
N MET A 48 10.98 5.35 2.26
CA MET A 48 10.61 6.00 3.52
C MET A 48 11.67 5.88 4.62
N LEU A 49 12.52 4.85 4.58
CA LEU A 49 13.47 4.55 5.66
C LEU A 49 14.64 5.54 5.79
N PRO A 50 15.26 6.09 4.72
CA PRO A 50 16.44 6.94 4.85
C PRO A 50 16.26 8.14 5.79
N PRO A 51 15.17 8.93 5.72
CA PRO A 51 14.95 10.03 6.67
C PRO A 51 14.87 9.56 8.12
N PHE A 52 14.26 8.40 8.39
CA PHE A 52 14.18 7.86 9.74
C PHE A 52 15.56 7.42 10.25
N ARG A 53 16.37 6.77 9.40
CA ARG A 53 17.74 6.40 9.75
C ARG A 53 18.61 7.61 10.08
N MET A 54 18.33 8.75 9.45
CA MET A 54 19.02 10.04 9.73
C MET A 54 18.36 10.85 10.85
N PHE A 55 17.39 10.30 11.61
CA PHE A 55 16.65 10.96 12.70
C PHE A 55 15.81 12.18 12.30
N VAL A 56 15.54 12.34 11.01
CA VAL A 56 14.74 13.44 10.44
C VAL A 56 13.41 12.95 9.84
N GLY A 57 12.98 11.74 10.21
CA GLY A 57 11.72 11.18 9.77
C GLY A 57 10.51 11.84 10.42
N GLY A 58 9.38 11.84 9.70
CA GLY A 58 8.11 12.38 10.21
C GLY A 58 6.97 12.30 9.20
N PRO A 59 5.80 12.86 9.56
CA PRO A 59 4.63 12.81 8.71
C PRO A 59 4.81 13.60 7.42
N LEU A 60 4.22 13.10 6.34
CA LEU A 60 4.21 13.76 5.05
C LEU A 60 2.97 14.65 4.91
N GLY A 61 3.14 15.87 4.42
CA GLY A 61 2.05 16.83 4.25
C GLY A 61 1.37 17.19 5.57
N SER A 62 0.04 17.13 5.64
CA SER A 62 -0.74 17.42 6.86
C SER A 62 -0.63 16.31 7.92
N GLY A 63 -0.23 15.12 7.54
CA GLY A 63 -0.24 13.94 8.38
C GLY A 63 -1.63 13.38 8.72
N LYS A 64 -2.72 14.12 8.40
CA LYS A 64 -4.10 13.73 8.71
C LYS A 64 -4.73 12.86 7.62
N GLN A 65 -4.20 12.91 6.41
CA GLN A 65 -4.72 12.13 5.29
C GLN A 65 -4.58 10.63 5.58
N PRO A 66 -5.58 9.81 5.19
CA PRO A 66 -5.48 8.36 5.29
C PRO A 66 -4.35 7.85 4.39
N PHE A 67 -3.59 6.89 4.90
CA PHE A 67 -2.55 6.18 4.17
C PHE A 67 -2.98 4.74 3.96
N CYS A 68 -3.54 4.47 2.78
CA CYS A 68 -3.86 3.11 2.38
C CYS A 68 -2.56 2.35 2.08
N TRP A 69 -2.50 1.09 2.50
CA TRP A 69 -1.33 0.23 2.33
C TRP A 69 -1.76 -1.24 2.24
N THR A 70 -0.85 -2.11 1.83
CA THR A 70 -1.03 -3.56 1.91
C THR A 70 0.31 -4.24 2.20
N HIS A 71 0.29 -5.42 2.81
CA HIS A 71 1.48 -6.25 2.99
C HIS A 71 1.68 -7.17 1.79
N LEU A 72 2.92 -7.49 1.43
CA LEU A 72 3.23 -8.36 0.30
C LEU A 72 2.62 -9.76 0.46
N GLU A 73 2.59 -10.30 1.68
CA GLU A 73 1.93 -11.59 1.98
C GLU A 73 0.43 -11.54 1.65
N ASP A 74 -0.24 -10.42 1.95
CA ASP A 74 -1.66 -10.27 1.64
C ASP A 74 -1.91 -10.07 0.14
N VAL A 75 -0.95 -9.49 -0.59
CA VAL A 75 -1.00 -9.43 -2.06
C VAL A 75 -0.96 -10.84 -2.65
N THR A 76 0.02 -11.65 -2.23
CA THR A 76 0.18 -13.03 -2.73
C THR A 76 -0.95 -13.94 -2.27
N GLY A 77 -1.39 -13.81 -1.03
CA GLY A 77 -2.52 -14.57 -0.48
C GLY A 77 -3.85 -14.25 -1.19
N ALA A 78 -4.11 -12.97 -1.46
CA ALA A 78 -5.29 -12.56 -2.23
C ALA A 78 -5.24 -13.09 -3.67
N ALA A 79 -4.07 -13.05 -4.32
CA ALA A 79 -3.91 -13.62 -5.66
C ALA A 79 -4.18 -15.14 -5.65
N ALA A 80 -3.64 -15.87 -4.68
CA ALA A 80 -3.89 -17.30 -4.52
C ALA A 80 -5.38 -17.60 -4.31
N LEU A 81 -6.08 -16.84 -3.44
CA LEU A 81 -7.52 -16.97 -3.24
C LEU A 81 -8.28 -16.78 -4.55
N LEU A 82 -7.98 -15.71 -5.31
CA LEU A 82 -8.64 -15.41 -6.56
C LEU A 82 -8.40 -16.49 -7.63
N LEU A 83 -7.25 -17.12 -7.64
CA LEU A 83 -6.96 -18.24 -8.53
C LEU A 83 -7.74 -19.50 -8.17
N GLN A 84 -7.88 -19.81 -6.88
CA GLN A 84 -8.54 -20.99 -6.36
C GLN A 84 -10.10 -20.91 -6.38
N ARG A 85 -10.65 -19.70 -6.43
CA ARG A 85 -12.08 -19.43 -6.35
C ARG A 85 -12.64 -19.02 -7.71
N PRO A 86 -13.15 -19.96 -8.52
CA PRO A 86 -13.67 -19.68 -9.86
C PRO A 86 -14.94 -18.81 -9.85
N ASP A 87 -15.64 -18.76 -8.74
CA ASP A 87 -16.83 -17.94 -8.50
C ASP A 87 -16.51 -16.44 -8.30
N LEU A 88 -15.24 -16.09 -8.04
CA LEU A 88 -14.82 -14.72 -7.86
C LEU A 88 -14.33 -14.12 -9.18
N ALA A 89 -14.95 -13.01 -9.63
CA ALA A 89 -14.59 -12.28 -10.85
C ALA A 89 -14.71 -10.77 -10.63
N GLY A 90 -14.15 -9.97 -11.55
CA GLY A 90 -14.20 -8.50 -11.53
C GLY A 90 -13.12 -7.87 -10.66
N THR A 91 -13.36 -6.65 -10.14
CA THR A 91 -12.32 -5.82 -9.50
C THR A 91 -12.26 -6.01 -7.99
N PHE A 92 -11.04 -6.15 -7.46
CA PHE A 92 -10.74 -6.30 -6.02
C PHE A 92 -9.72 -5.25 -5.59
N ASN A 93 -10.03 -4.49 -4.54
CA ASN A 93 -9.05 -3.64 -3.87
C ASN A 93 -8.19 -4.49 -2.95
N ILE A 94 -6.89 -4.47 -3.18
CA ILE A 94 -5.88 -5.19 -2.39
C ILE A 94 -5.25 -4.18 -1.44
N CYS A 95 -5.86 -4.02 -0.29
CA CYS A 95 -5.44 -3.09 0.75
C CYS A 95 -5.72 -3.69 2.14
N ALA A 96 -4.99 -3.23 3.14
CA ALA A 96 -5.24 -3.64 4.52
C ALA A 96 -6.63 -3.19 5.00
N PRO A 97 -7.29 -3.95 5.89
CA PRO A 97 -8.62 -3.62 6.40
C PRO A 97 -8.64 -2.37 7.28
N ARG A 98 -7.48 -1.97 7.82
CA ARG A 98 -7.31 -0.76 8.64
C ARG A 98 -6.39 0.23 7.94
N THR A 99 -6.90 1.42 7.70
CA THR A 99 -6.17 2.53 7.07
C THR A 99 -5.79 3.54 8.15
N PRO A 100 -4.50 3.62 8.55
CA PRO A 100 -4.03 4.65 9.49
C PRO A 100 -3.99 6.01 8.80
N SER A 101 -3.93 7.08 9.58
CA SER A 101 -3.48 8.38 9.08
C SER A 101 -1.98 8.32 8.73
N MET A 102 -1.49 9.24 7.91
CA MET A 102 -0.07 9.35 7.59
C MET A 102 0.78 9.56 8.86
N SER A 103 0.28 10.33 9.82
CA SER A 103 0.95 10.52 11.11
C SER A 103 1.03 9.23 11.94
N GLU A 104 -0.01 8.42 11.95
CA GLU A 104 0.01 7.12 12.63
C GLU A 104 0.99 6.16 11.95
N PHE A 105 0.94 6.09 10.62
CA PHE A 105 1.87 5.28 9.85
C PHE A 105 3.33 5.65 10.11
N THR A 106 3.68 6.94 10.03
CA THR A 106 5.06 7.40 10.23
C THR A 106 5.52 7.24 11.68
N ARG A 107 4.62 7.35 12.65
CA ARG A 107 4.91 7.04 14.05
C ARG A 107 5.19 5.55 14.26
N ALA A 108 4.38 4.68 13.66
CA ALA A 108 4.60 3.23 13.68
C ALA A 108 5.92 2.85 13.01
N LEU A 109 6.26 3.50 11.88
CA LEU A 109 7.53 3.32 11.18
C LEU A 109 8.73 3.75 12.04
N GLY A 110 8.66 4.92 12.66
CA GLY A 110 9.68 5.39 13.59
C GLY A 110 9.89 4.42 14.74
N LYS A 111 8.79 3.96 15.35
CA LYS A 111 8.83 2.96 16.44
C LYS A 111 9.49 1.65 15.98
N ALA A 112 9.13 1.14 14.81
CA ALA A 112 9.71 -0.10 14.26
C ALA A 112 11.21 0.05 13.94
N CYS A 113 11.66 1.26 13.57
CA CYS A 113 13.07 1.57 13.33
C CYS A 113 13.85 1.91 14.60
N GLY A 114 13.20 2.09 15.76
CA GLY A 114 13.81 2.65 16.96
C GLY A 114 14.24 4.12 16.75
N ARG A 115 13.48 4.90 15.97
CA ARG A 115 13.80 6.29 15.59
C ARG A 115 12.60 7.21 15.83
N PRO A 116 12.85 8.50 16.13
CA PRO A 116 11.78 9.47 16.31
C PRO A 116 11.04 9.73 14.96
N SER A 117 9.76 10.11 15.08
CA SER A 117 8.93 10.57 13.95
C SER A 117 8.41 11.97 14.30
N TRP A 118 9.23 12.99 14.12
CA TRP A 118 8.96 14.33 14.63
C TRP A 118 9.05 15.46 13.61
N LEU A 119 9.82 15.28 12.53
CA LEU A 119 10.05 16.33 11.54
C LEU A 119 9.07 16.17 10.36
N PRO A 120 8.00 16.99 10.29
CA PRO A 120 7.07 16.90 9.17
C PRO A 120 7.73 17.38 7.87
N VAL A 121 7.43 16.66 6.77
CA VAL A 121 7.84 17.08 5.43
C VAL A 121 6.69 17.86 4.79
N PRO A 122 6.82 19.20 4.63
CA PRO A 122 5.77 20.03 4.06
C PRO A 122 5.39 19.62 2.62
N ALA A 123 4.12 19.76 2.25
CA ALA A 123 3.62 19.44 0.92
C ALA A 123 4.40 20.10 -0.24
N PRO A 124 4.85 21.38 -0.15
CA PRO A 124 5.66 21.99 -1.22
C PRO A 124 6.97 21.25 -1.49
N ILE A 125 7.63 20.75 -0.45
CA ILE A 125 8.88 19.97 -0.59
C ILE A 125 8.59 18.64 -1.28
N LEU A 126 7.51 17.96 -0.90
CA LEU A 126 7.10 16.70 -1.53
C LEU A 126 6.78 16.91 -3.02
N ARG A 127 6.09 18.00 -3.37
CA ARG A 127 5.79 18.35 -4.76
C ARG A 127 7.05 18.65 -5.56
N LEU A 128 8.02 19.32 -4.97
CA LEU A 128 9.31 19.58 -5.62
C LEU A 128 10.09 18.29 -5.92
N MET A 129 10.04 17.30 -5.00
CA MET A 129 10.77 16.04 -5.12
C MET A 129 10.07 15.01 -6.02
N LEU A 130 8.75 14.93 -5.96
CA LEU A 130 7.94 13.86 -6.56
C LEU A 130 6.96 14.35 -7.64
N GLY A 131 6.89 15.68 -7.86
CA GLY A 131 5.97 16.28 -8.84
C GLY A 131 4.51 15.92 -8.54
N GLN A 132 3.73 15.65 -9.59
CA GLN A 132 2.32 15.27 -9.49
C GLN A 132 2.08 13.98 -8.69
N MET A 133 3.06 13.08 -8.63
CA MET A 133 2.95 11.86 -7.83
C MET A 133 2.78 12.14 -6.33
N ALA A 134 3.32 13.27 -5.83
CA ALA A 134 3.13 13.67 -4.43
C ALA A 134 1.65 13.88 -4.12
N ASP A 135 0.94 14.60 -4.98
CA ASP A 135 -0.47 14.88 -4.80
C ASP A 135 -1.35 13.63 -4.95
N GLU A 136 -1.10 12.81 -5.97
CA GLU A 136 -1.95 11.65 -6.27
C GLU A 136 -1.73 10.47 -5.31
N LEU A 137 -0.51 10.22 -4.84
CA LEU A 137 -0.19 9.05 -4.01
C LEU A 137 -0.09 9.34 -2.52
N LEU A 138 0.40 10.53 -2.14
CA LEU A 138 0.74 10.81 -0.74
C LEU A 138 -0.17 11.85 -0.08
N LEU A 139 -0.67 12.82 -0.84
CA LEU A 139 -1.42 13.95 -0.30
C LEU A 139 -2.94 13.82 -0.50
N ALA A 140 -3.40 13.12 -1.54
CA ALA A 140 -4.83 12.98 -1.87
C ALA A 140 -5.63 12.15 -0.84
N GLY A 141 -4.97 11.28 -0.09
CA GLY A 141 -5.61 10.54 0.99
C GLY A 141 -6.72 9.61 0.52
N GLN A 142 -6.44 8.71 -0.41
CA GLN A 142 -7.40 7.69 -0.81
C GLN A 142 -7.61 6.67 0.33
N ASN A 143 -8.88 6.28 0.54
CA ASN A 143 -9.26 5.29 1.55
C ASN A 143 -10.09 4.15 0.92
N PRO A 144 -9.51 3.35 0.02
CA PRO A 144 -10.18 2.17 -0.51
C PRO A 144 -10.38 1.12 0.58
N VAL A 145 -11.49 0.39 0.50
CA VAL A 145 -11.83 -0.71 1.42
C VAL A 145 -11.71 -2.04 0.68
N PRO A 146 -11.17 -3.12 1.30
CA PRO A 146 -11.08 -4.45 0.69
C PRO A 146 -12.39 -5.25 0.83
N ALA A 147 -13.55 -4.60 0.64
CA ALA A 147 -14.87 -5.15 0.95
C ALA A 147 -15.12 -6.51 0.27
N ARG A 148 -14.71 -6.67 -0.99
CA ARG A 148 -14.91 -7.90 -1.73
C ARG A 148 -14.01 -9.05 -1.25
N LEU A 149 -12.77 -8.77 -0.83
CA LEU A 149 -11.91 -9.77 -0.19
C LEU A 149 -12.47 -10.22 1.14
N GLN A 150 -12.96 -9.26 1.95
CA GLN A 150 -13.60 -9.57 3.23
C GLN A 150 -14.87 -10.42 3.03
N ALA A 151 -15.73 -10.06 2.06
CA ALA A 151 -16.92 -10.84 1.70
C ALA A 151 -16.58 -12.24 1.17
N ALA A 152 -15.42 -12.41 0.51
CA ALA A 152 -14.91 -13.70 0.07
C ALA A 152 -14.29 -14.53 1.21
N GLY A 153 -14.25 -14.01 2.44
CA GLY A 153 -13.68 -14.70 3.61
C GLY A 153 -12.15 -14.66 3.68
N TYR A 154 -11.50 -13.71 2.99
CA TYR A 154 -10.05 -13.59 3.06
C TYR A 154 -9.59 -13.19 4.46
N ALA A 155 -8.71 -13.99 5.06
CA ALA A 155 -8.06 -13.69 6.33
C ALA A 155 -6.76 -12.96 6.10
N PHE A 156 -6.69 -11.68 6.49
CA PHE A 156 -5.50 -10.87 6.33
C PHE A 156 -4.39 -11.34 7.28
N SER A 157 -3.19 -11.58 6.74
CA SER A 157 -1.99 -11.93 7.52
C SER A 157 -1.49 -10.76 8.35
N GLN A 158 -1.58 -9.54 7.78
CA GLN A 158 -1.12 -8.30 8.40
C GLN A 158 -2.25 -7.25 8.45
N PRO A 159 -3.22 -7.38 9.36
CA PRO A 159 -4.38 -6.49 9.39
C PRO A 159 -4.10 -5.07 9.91
N ASP A 160 -2.98 -4.88 10.64
CA ASP A 160 -2.57 -3.59 11.20
C ASP A 160 -1.11 -3.23 10.86
N VAL A 161 -0.85 -1.94 10.79
CA VAL A 161 0.42 -1.40 10.32
C VAL A 161 1.57 -1.61 11.31
N ASP A 162 1.29 -1.66 12.62
CA ASP A 162 2.32 -1.86 13.64
C ASP A 162 2.90 -3.28 13.56
N SER A 163 2.05 -4.31 13.39
CA SER A 163 2.50 -5.69 13.22
C SER A 163 3.25 -5.87 11.90
N ALA A 164 2.73 -5.31 10.81
CA ALA A 164 3.35 -5.35 9.49
C ALA A 164 4.76 -4.74 9.48
N LEU A 165 4.91 -3.54 10.04
CA LEU A 165 6.21 -2.87 10.08
C LEU A 165 7.22 -3.59 10.99
N ARG A 166 6.75 -4.16 12.10
CA ARG A 166 7.61 -4.99 12.95
C ARG A 166 8.13 -6.22 12.22
N SER A 167 7.28 -6.95 11.51
CA SER A 167 7.70 -8.14 10.75
C SER A 167 8.71 -7.81 9.65
N LEU A 168 8.64 -6.60 9.09
CA LEU A 168 9.51 -6.16 8.00
C LEU A 168 10.84 -5.56 8.48
N LEU A 169 10.88 -4.92 9.65
CA LEU A 169 12.03 -4.10 10.08
C LEU A 169 12.75 -4.66 11.30
N ILE A 170 12.06 -5.38 12.18
CA ILE A 170 12.70 -6.01 13.33
C ILE A 170 13.16 -7.38 12.86
N HIS A 171 14.47 -7.55 12.70
CA HIS A 171 15.07 -8.86 12.50
C HIS A 171 14.90 -9.62 13.82
N GLY A 172 14.21 -10.75 13.79
CA GLY A 172 14.28 -11.70 14.90
C GLY A 172 15.75 -12.04 15.13
N GLY A 173 16.24 -11.73 16.35
CA GLY A 173 17.59 -12.08 16.79
C GLY A 173 17.80 -13.58 16.83
#